data_dd4e1e761f1e3a758ec89e5f6a2930f7
#
_entry.id   dd4e1e761f1e3a758ec89e5f6a2930f7
#
_cell.length_a   1.000
_cell.length_b   1.000
_cell.length_c   1.000
_cell.angle_alpha   90.00
_cell.angle_beta   90.00
_cell.angle_gamma   90.00
#
_symmetry.space_group_name_H-M   'P 1'
#
loop_
_entity.id
_entity.type
_entity.pdbx_description
1 polymer ?
#
loop_
_entity_poly.entity_id
_entity_poly.type
_entity_poly.pdbx_seq_one_letter_code
_entity_poly.pdbx_strand_id
1 'polypeptide(L)'
;MQRFSQSDGEFEARVCALTAPMEALDPNLVSSVRDIIAEVRSRGDQALLEFTQRFDQHPAESVSELVFEGDALKAFESQITVAERAAITEAAQRIRRYHEEQITPDWSITDEHGSQLGQRVSPMQRVGLYVPGGKASYPSSVLMNTIPAKVAGVADVVMVAPTPSGQVNPLVLAAASLAGVDQVVTVGGAQAVAALAYGTESIRAVDKIVGPGNRYVAEAKRQVFGKVGIDMIAGPSEIFVIADGTVDPDWIALDLMSQAEHDEMAQAVCIATSEDSVSYTHLTLPLIGQLLILALPDFAETRQ
;
A
#
# COMPACT_ATOMS: atom_id res chain seq x y z
N MET A 1 -8.70 23.35 4.72
CA MET A 1 -10.01 22.97 4.14
C MET A 1 -10.44 24.01 3.13
N GLN A 2 -10.91 23.59 1.95
CA GLN A 2 -11.45 24.47 0.92
C GLN A 2 -12.95 24.17 0.76
N ARG A 3 -13.77 25.22 0.57
CA ARG A 3 -15.19 25.10 0.35
C ARG A 3 -15.55 25.77 -0.98
N PHE A 4 -16.36 25.10 -1.78
CA PHE A 4 -16.87 25.60 -3.04
C PHE A 4 -18.39 25.42 -3.10
N SER A 5 -19.08 26.40 -3.69
CA SER A 5 -20.51 26.32 -3.98
C SER A 5 -20.72 26.35 -5.48
N GLN A 6 -21.71 25.64 -5.97
CA GLN A 6 -22.10 25.67 -7.39
C GLN A 6 -22.47 27.10 -7.85
N SER A 7 -22.89 27.96 -6.93
CA SER A 7 -23.15 29.37 -7.20
C SER A 7 -21.89 30.24 -7.37
N ASP A 8 -20.70 29.70 -7.06
CA ASP A 8 -19.45 30.45 -7.20
C ASP A 8 -19.08 30.56 -8.68
N GLY A 9 -18.79 31.75 -9.16
CA GLY A 9 -18.51 32.02 -10.59
C GLY A 9 -17.27 31.29 -11.14
N GLU A 10 -16.43 30.71 -10.26
CA GLU A 10 -15.22 29.93 -10.60
C GLU A 10 -15.36 28.45 -10.27
N PHE A 11 -16.56 27.96 -9.95
CA PHE A 11 -16.79 26.59 -9.48
C PHE A 11 -16.20 25.54 -10.42
N GLU A 12 -16.54 25.59 -11.72
CA GLU A 12 -16.05 24.61 -12.70
C GLU A 12 -14.52 24.63 -12.83
N ALA A 13 -13.92 25.82 -12.88
CA ALA A 13 -12.47 25.95 -12.98
C ALA A 13 -11.75 25.35 -11.76
N ARG A 14 -12.32 25.53 -10.57
CA ARG A 14 -11.79 24.98 -9.33
C ARG A 14 -11.96 23.46 -9.27
N VAL A 15 -13.12 22.94 -9.68
CA VAL A 15 -13.34 21.48 -9.77
C VAL A 15 -12.39 20.85 -10.79
N CYS A 16 -12.21 21.47 -11.97
CA CYS A 16 -11.23 21.01 -12.95
C CYS A 16 -9.81 21.00 -12.41
N ALA A 17 -9.43 22.00 -11.62
CA ALA A 17 -8.10 22.04 -11.02
C ALA A 17 -7.88 20.91 -9.99
N LEU A 18 -8.93 20.49 -9.28
CA LEU A 18 -8.88 19.39 -8.32
C LEU A 18 -8.82 18.00 -8.98
N THR A 19 -9.51 17.87 -10.11
CA THR A 19 -9.56 16.62 -10.88
C THR A 19 -8.48 16.56 -11.96
N ALA A 20 -7.61 17.58 -12.03
CA ALA A 20 -6.48 17.57 -12.94
C ALA A 20 -5.56 16.37 -12.61
N PRO A 21 -5.10 15.63 -13.62
CA PRO A 21 -4.14 14.57 -13.39
C PRO A 21 -2.96 15.11 -12.59
N MET A 22 -2.51 14.35 -11.59
CA MET A 22 -1.31 14.72 -10.84
C MET A 22 -0.19 15.10 -11.83
N GLU A 23 0.41 16.26 -11.62
CA GLU A 23 1.45 16.80 -12.48
C GLU A 23 2.58 15.78 -12.71
N ALA A 24 3.28 15.96 -13.85
CA ALA A 24 4.41 15.13 -14.24
C ALA A 24 5.35 14.89 -13.04
N LEU A 25 5.76 13.63 -12.86
CA LEU A 25 6.67 13.19 -11.81
C LEU A 25 7.82 14.17 -11.63
N ASP A 26 8.08 14.60 -10.41
CA ASP A 26 9.21 15.47 -10.08
C ASP A 26 10.51 14.90 -10.67
N PRO A 27 11.18 15.58 -11.61
CA PRO A 27 12.40 15.08 -12.23
C PRO A 27 13.52 14.77 -11.23
N ASN A 28 13.55 15.48 -10.10
CA ASN A 28 14.52 15.23 -9.03
C ASN A 28 14.22 13.93 -8.31
N LEU A 29 12.93 13.63 -8.05
CA LEU A 29 12.52 12.34 -7.49
C LEU A 29 12.92 11.20 -8.42
N VAL A 30 12.61 11.33 -9.72
CA VAL A 30 12.94 10.32 -10.74
C VAL A 30 14.44 10.06 -10.80
N SER A 31 15.25 11.13 -10.81
CA SER A 31 16.72 11.02 -10.82
C SER A 31 17.26 10.36 -9.55
N SER A 32 16.80 10.83 -8.38
CA SER A 32 17.24 10.30 -7.08
C SER A 32 16.94 8.80 -6.95
N VAL A 33 15.74 8.37 -7.35
CA VAL A 33 15.35 6.95 -7.31
C VAL A 33 16.20 6.13 -8.28
N ARG A 34 16.45 6.63 -9.50
CA ARG A 34 17.31 5.96 -10.47
C ARG A 34 18.71 5.74 -9.91
N ASP A 35 19.28 6.75 -9.26
CA ASP A 35 20.63 6.69 -8.72
C ASP A 35 20.69 5.67 -7.55
N ILE A 36 19.68 5.64 -6.66
CA ILE A 36 19.56 4.62 -5.61
C ILE A 36 19.50 3.21 -6.20
N ILE A 37 18.66 3.00 -7.22
CA ILE A 37 18.54 1.70 -7.89
C ILE A 37 19.90 1.28 -8.50
N ALA A 38 20.59 2.20 -9.16
CA ALA A 38 21.90 1.93 -9.77
C ALA A 38 22.95 1.54 -8.72
N GLU A 39 23.00 2.24 -7.57
CA GLU A 39 23.92 1.94 -6.48
C GLU A 39 23.63 0.55 -5.86
N VAL A 40 22.37 0.23 -5.53
CA VAL A 40 22.02 -1.09 -4.98
C VAL A 40 22.35 -2.19 -5.99
N ARG A 41 22.08 -1.98 -7.27
CA ARG A 41 22.41 -2.95 -8.32
C ARG A 41 23.92 -3.20 -8.47
N SER A 42 24.75 -2.19 -8.25
CA SER A 42 26.20 -2.29 -8.44
C SER A 42 26.97 -2.73 -7.20
N ARG A 43 26.47 -2.37 -6.00
CA ARG A 43 27.17 -2.55 -4.72
C ARG A 43 26.44 -3.49 -3.74
N GLY A 44 25.27 -4.01 -4.13
CA GLY A 44 24.53 -5.02 -3.37
C GLY A 44 24.22 -4.60 -1.93
N ASP A 45 24.53 -5.48 -0.99
CA ASP A 45 24.28 -5.29 0.45
C ASP A 45 24.94 -4.03 1.00
N GLN A 46 26.10 -3.64 0.50
CA GLN A 46 26.80 -2.44 0.97
C GLN A 46 25.94 -1.18 0.73
N ALA A 47 25.42 -0.99 -0.48
CA ALA A 47 24.57 0.16 -0.79
C ALA A 47 23.24 0.09 -0.04
N LEU A 48 22.65 -1.10 0.07
CA LEU A 48 21.41 -1.31 0.80
C LEU A 48 21.54 -0.88 2.27
N LEU A 49 22.63 -1.29 2.93
CA LEU A 49 22.92 -0.94 4.31
C LEU A 49 23.15 0.57 4.48
N GLU A 50 24.00 1.18 3.64
CA GLU A 50 24.29 2.62 3.67
C GLU A 50 23.00 3.47 3.52
N PHE A 51 22.11 3.12 2.58
CA PHE A 51 20.85 3.82 2.41
C PHE A 51 19.89 3.60 3.60
N THR A 52 19.86 2.41 4.17
CA THR A 52 19.02 2.10 5.35
C THR A 52 19.50 2.89 6.57
N GLN A 53 20.82 2.93 6.82
CA GLN A 53 21.40 3.77 7.86
C GLN A 53 21.09 5.25 7.65
N ARG A 54 21.19 5.73 6.41
CA ARG A 54 20.97 7.14 6.05
C ARG A 54 19.52 7.59 6.15
N PHE A 55 18.59 6.80 5.61
CA PHE A 55 17.18 7.21 5.47
C PHE A 55 16.32 6.80 6.66
N ASP A 56 16.60 5.63 7.21
CA ASP A 56 15.86 5.10 8.36
C ASP A 56 16.61 5.29 9.68
N GLN A 57 17.82 5.89 9.65
CA GLN A 57 18.69 6.05 10.83
C GLN A 57 18.89 4.71 11.58
N HIS A 58 18.93 3.62 10.82
CA HIS A 58 19.01 2.28 11.38
C HIS A 58 20.43 1.99 11.91
N PRO A 59 20.57 1.45 13.14
CA PRO A 59 21.87 1.22 13.76
C PRO A 59 22.61 -0.03 13.28
N ALA A 60 22.03 -0.85 12.41
CA ALA A 60 22.64 -2.10 11.95
C ALA A 60 23.99 -1.88 11.28
N GLU A 61 24.93 -2.78 11.53
CA GLU A 61 26.26 -2.80 10.95
C GLU A 61 26.38 -3.78 9.77
N SER A 62 25.38 -4.66 9.60
CA SER A 62 25.31 -5.63 8.50
C SER A 62 23.87 -5.89 8.07
N VAL A 63 23.68 -6.31 6.79
CA VAL A 63 22.34 -6.67 6.28
C VAL A 63 21.79 -7.90 7.00
N SER A 64 22.63 -8.80 7.52
CA SER A 64 22.18 -9.97 8.29
C SER A 64 21.43 -9.61 9.56
N GLU A 65 21.71 -8.45 10.16
CA GLU A 65 20.97 -7.95 11.34
C GLU A 65 19.56 -7.44 10.97
N LEU A 66 19.32 -7.17 9.69
CA LEU A 66 18.05 -6.71 9.18
C LEU A 66 17.12 -7.86 8.77
N VAL A 67 17.61 -9.11 8.78
CA VAL A 67 16.90 -10.29 8.28
C VAL A 67 16.30 -11.11 9.42
N PHE A 68 15.00 -11.39 9.32
CA PHE A 68 14.28 -12.28 10.23
C PHE A 68 13.65 -13.42 9.42
N GLU A 69 13.96 -14.65 9.78
CA GLU A 69 13.41 -15.86 9.14
C GLU A 69 13.33 -17.01 10.15
N GLY A 70 12.60 -18.06 9.83
CA GLY A 70 12.49 -19.26 10.65
C GLY A 70 12.09 -18.97 12.09
N ASP A 71 12.85 -19.52 13.04
CA ASP A 71 12.58 -19.38 14.48
C ASP A 71 12.72 -17.93 14.98
N ALA A 72 13.61 -17.14 14.36
CA ALA A 72 13.78 -15.72 14.73
C ALA A 72 12.54 -14.90 14.41
N LEU A 73 11.88 -15.14 13.26
CA LEU A 73 10.62 -14.51 12.91
C LEU A 73 9.49 -15.04 13.81
N LYS A 74 9.42 -16.33 14.02
CA LYS A 74 8.40 -16.99 14.86
C LYS A 74 8.43 -16.52 16.31
N ALA A 75 9.58 -16.14 16.84
CA ALA A 75 9.71 -15.65 18.22
C ALA A 75 8.83 -14.42 18.50
N PHE A 76 8.52 -13.61 17.48
CA PHE A 76 7.64 -12.44 17.64
C PHE A 76 6.18 -12.82 17.97
N GLU A 77 5.76 -14.02 17.65
CA GLU A 77 4.43 -14.50 18.04
C GLU A 77 4.21 -14.57 19.54
N SER A 78 5.28 -14.75 20.33
CA SER A 78 5.22 -14.74 21.79
C SER A 78 5.21 -13.34 22.39
N GLN A 79 5.49 -12.31 21.60
CA GLN A 79 5.57 -10.91 22.05
C GLN A 79 4.26 -10.16 21.90
N ILE A 80 3.24 -10.76 21.28
CA ILE A 80 1.90 -10.19 21.15
C ILE A 80 0.95 -10.83 22.15
N THR A 81 -0.11 -10.09 22.49
CA THR A 81 -1.15 -10.57 23.41
C THR A 81 -2.00 -11.68 22.80
N VAL A 82 -2.67 -12.45 23.65
CA VAL A 82 -3.62 -13.49 23.20
C VAL A 82 -4.74 -12.87 22.34
N ALA A 83 -5.23 -11.69 22.70
CA ALA A 83 -6.28 -10.98 21.96
C ALA A 83 -5.80 -10.55 20.56
N GLU A 84 -4.60 -9.98 20.44
CA GLU A 84 -4.01 -9.59 19.16
C GLU A 84 -3.76 -10.82 18.26
N ARG A 85 -3.23 -11.90 18.82
CA ARG A 85 -3.07 -13.16 18.08
C ARG A 85 -4.40 -13.69 17.56
N ALA A 86 -5.45 -13.69 18.40
CA ALA A 86 -6.78 -14.13 17.99
C ALA A 86 -7.34 -13.26 16.87
N ALA A 87 -7.20 -11.94 16.96
CA ALA A 87 -7.66 -11.00 15.94
C ALA A 87 -6.93 -11.19 14.60
N ILE A 88 -5.59 -11.33 14.62
CA ILE A 88 -4.79 -11.59 13.40
C ILE A 88 -5.20 -12.93 12.78
N THR A 89 -5.38 -13.98 13.59
CA THR A 89 -5.75 -15.31 13.11
C THR A 89 -7.12 -15.30 12.45
N GLU A 90 -8.10 -14.65 13.09
CA GLU A 90 -9.45 -14.51 12.53
C GLU A 90 -9.42 -13.72 11.21
N ALA A 91 -8.72 -12.58 11.18
CA ALA A 91 -8.56 -11.79 9.96
C ALA A 91 -7.90 -12.61 8.84
N ALA A 92 -6.83 -13.34 9.16
CA ALA A 92 -6.12 -14.20 8.20
C ALA A 92 -7.04 -15.29 7.60
N GLN A 93 -7.86 -15.94 8.43
CA GLN A 93 -8.82 -16.94 7.96
C GLN A 93 -9.87 -16.37 7.01
N ARG A 94 -10.42 -15.18 7.33
CA ARG A 94 -11.41 -14.50 6.50
C ARG A 94 -10.84 -14.08 5.15
N ILE A 95 -9.62 -13.52 5.14
CA ILE A 95 -8.91 -13.12 3.93
C ILE A 95 -8.61 -14.37 3.09
N ARG A 96 -8.13 -15.46 3.68
CA ARG A 96 -7.84 -16.72 3.00
C ARG A 96 -9.09 -17.27 2.32
N ARG A 97 -10.20 -17.39 3.04
CA ARG A 97 -11.46 -17.88 2.50
C ARG A 97 -11.93 -17.09 1.28
N TYR A 98 -11.79 -15.75 1.34
CA TYR A 98 -12.14 -14.90 0.20
C TYR A 98 -11.26 -15.17 -1.03
N HIS A 99 -9.95 -15.27 -0.84
CA HIS A 99 -9.01 -15.46 -1.94
C HIS A 99 -9.00 -16.88 -2.51
N GLU A 100 -9.40 -17.88 -1.73
CA GLU A 100 -9.59 -19.25 -2.23
C GLU A 100 -10.65 -19.33 -3.34
N GLU A 101 -11.67 -18.49 -3.31
CA GLU A 101 -12.68 -18.37 -4.36
C GLU A 101 -12.16 -17.70 -5.66
N GLN A 102 -10.98 -17.08 -5.62
CA GLN A 102 -10.37 -16.41 -6.78
C GLN A 102 -9.41 -17.31 -7.56
N ILE A 103 -9.21 -18.55 -7.11
CA ILE A 103 -8.33 -19.50 -7.81
C ILE A 103 -8.93 -19.83 -9.17
N THR A 104 -8.19 -19.50 -10.24
CA THR A 104 -8.59 -19.82 -11.61
C THR A 104 -8.01 -21.17 -12.00
N PRO A 105 -8.83 -22.17 -12.37
CA PRO A 105 -8.34 -23.47 -12.84
C PRO A 105 -7.73 -23.39 -14.24
N ASP A 106 -6.89 -24.35 -14.56
CA ASP A 106 -6.49 -24.61 -15.94
C ASP A 106 -7.73 -24.99 -16.77
N TRP A 107 -7.74 -24.58 -18.04
CA TRP A 107 -8.79 -24.99 -18.97
C TRP A 107 -8.21 -25.22 -20.37
N SER A 108 -8.86 -26.10 -21.13
CA SER A 108 -8.54 -26.35 -22.52
C SER A 108 -9.78 -26.68 -23.34
N ILE A 109 -9.75 -26.30 -24.60
CA ILE A 109 -10.77 -26.64 -25.62
C ILE A 109 -10.07 -27.27 -26.81
N THR A 110 -10.81 -28.11 -27.54
CA THR A 110 -10.38 -28.65 -28.84
C THR A 110 -11.30 -28.07 -29.90
N ASP A 111 -10.73 -27.42 -30.93
CA ASP A 111 -11.51 -26.88 -32.03
C ASP A 111 -11.92 -27.96 -33.05
N GLU A 112 -12.71 -27.57 -34.07
CA GLU A 112 -13.21 -28.46 -35.14
C GLU A 112 -12.11 -29.02 -36.03
N HIS A 113 -10.90 -28.48 -35.99
CA HIS A 113 -9.73 -28.96 -36.73
C HIS A 113 -8.80 -29.82 -35.87
N GLY A 114 -9.14 -30.05 -34.61
CA GLY A 114 -8.36 -30.85 -33.66
C GLY A 114 -7.25 -30.07 -32.96
N SER A 115 -7.18 -28.73 -33.13
CA SER A 115 -6.24 -27.88 -32.38
C SER A 115 -6.63 -27.79 -30.92
N GLN A 116 -5.67 -27.90 -30.02
CA GLN A 116 -5.89 -27.71 -28.59
C GLN A 116 -5.46 -26.30 -28.17
N LEU A 117 -6.39 -25.56 -27.62
CA LEU A 117 -6.21 -24.21 -27.08
C LEU A 117 -6.57 -24.19 -25.59
N GLY A 118 -5.81 -23.50 -24.77
CA GLY A 118 -6.09 -23.47 -23.34
C GLY A 118 -5.25 -22.47 -22.58
N GLN A 119 -5.50 -22.38 -21.30
CA GLN A 119 -4.73 -21.57 -20.38
C GLN A 119 -4.25 -22.45 -19.23
N ARG A 120 -2.95 -22.38 -18.97
CA ARG A 120 -2.34 -22.97 -17.79
C ARG A 120 -2.04 -21.87 -16.78
N VAL A 121 -2.50 -22.05 -15.54
CA VAL A 121 -2.28 -21.16 -14.43
C VAL A 121 -1.23 -21.78 -13.50
N SER A 122 -0.16 -21.06 -13.21
CA SER A 122 0.88 -21.52 -12.29
C SER A 122 1.32 -20.41 -11.35
N PRO A 123 1.67 -20.73 -10.10
CA PRO A 123 2.18 -19.75 -9.16
C PRO A 123 3.53 -19.19 -9.60
N MET A 124 3.82 -17.96 -9.17
CA MET A 124 5.17 -17.42 -9.22
C MET A 124 6.06 -18.16 -8.23
N GLN A 125 7.36 -18.20 -8.45
CA GLN A 125 8.28 -18.90 -7.55
C GLN A 125 8.54 -18.09 -6.28
N ARG A 126 8.81 -16.79 -6.42
CA ARG A 126 9.15 -15.90 -5.32
C ARG A 126 8.49 -14.54 -5.49
N VAL A 127 7.85 -14.03 -4.44
CA VAL A 127 7.17 -12.73 -4.44
C VAL A 127 7.70 -11.86 -3.30
N GLY A 128 7.96 -10.59 -3.61
CA GLY A 128 8.34 -9.56 -2.65
C GLY A 128 7.15 -8.73 -2.22
N LEU A 129 6.97 -8.57 -0.93
CA LEU A 129 5.94 -7.74 -0.33
C LEU A 129 6.57 -6.47 0.22
N TYR A 130 6.07 -5.31 -0.16
CA TYR A 130 6.41 -4.05 0.48
C TYR A 130 5.32 -3.70 1.50
N VAL A 131 5.69 -3.62 2.77
CA VAL A 131 4.78 -3.20 3.84
C VAL A 131 5.25 -1.84 4.36
N PRO A 132 4.39 -0.82 4.31
CA PRO A 132 4.74 0.49 4.85
C PRO A 132 5.07 0.42 6.34
N GLY A 133 5.96 1.29 6.80
CA GLY A 133 6.32 1.44 8.21
C GLY A 133 6.61 2.91 8.53
N GLY A 134 6.74 3.22 9.81
CA GLY A 134 7.15 4.53 10.29
C GLY A 134 6.05 5.31 11.00
N LYS A 135 4.98 5.74 10.33
CA LYS A 135 3.91 6.53 10.97
C LYS A 135 2.86 5.65 11.67
N ALA A 136 2.56 4.49 11.12
CA ALA A 136 1.61 3.53 11.68
C ALA A 136 2.07 2.09 11.44
N SER A 137 1.49 1.16 12.20
CA SER A 137 1.70 -0.28 12.05
C SER A 137 0.59 -0.86 11.18
N TYR A 138 0.95 -1.62 10.15
CA TYR A 138 0.00 -2.18 9.20
C TYR A 138 0.03 -3.71 9.16
N PRO A 139 -0.34 -4.42 10.26
CA PRO A 139 -0.47 -5.88 10.22
C PRO A 139 -1.51 -6.33 9.19
N SER A 140 -2.54 -5.52 8.92
CA SER A 140 -3.51 -5.76 7.86
C SER A 140 -2.87 -5.81 6.47
N SER A 141 -1.94 -4.91 6.16
CA SER A 141 -1.22 -4.92 4.88
C SER A 141 -0.36 -6.17 4.73
N VAL A 142 0.22 -6.67 5.83
CA VAL A 142 0.93 -7.96 5.82
C VAL A 142 0.00 -9.08 5.39
N LEU A 143 -1.17 -9.20 6.05
CA LEU A 143 -2.14 -10.25 5.76
C LEU A 143 -2.69 -10.14 4.32
N MET A 144 -3.07 -8.93 3.91
CA MET A 144 -3.69 -8.65 2.60
C MET A 144 -2.74 -8.89 1.42
N ASN A 145 -1.44 -8.87 1.62
CA ASN A 145 -0.46 -9.17 0.58
C ASN A 145 0.04 -10.62 0.66
N THR A 146 0.30 -11.14 1.88
CA THR A 146 0.87 -12.47 2.06
C THR A 146 -0.12 -13.58 1.74
N ILE A 147 -1.35 -13.47 2.25
CA ILE A 147 -2.33 -14.56 2.14
C ILE A 147 -2.74 -14.82 0.70
N PRO A 148 -3.04 -13.82 -0.15
CA PRO A 148 -3.28 -14.03 -1.57
C PRO A 148 -2.12 -14.72 -2.28
N ALA A 149 -0.86 -14.35 -1.97
CA ALA A 149 0.32 -14.99 -2.53
C ALA A 149 0.39 -16.48 -2.14
N LYS A 150 0.16 -16.80 -0.86
CA LYS A 150 0.15 -18.19 -0.37
C LYS A 150 -1.02 -18.99 -0.94
N VAL A 151 -2.21 -18.40 -1.07
CA VAL A 151 -3.39 -19.03 -1.71
C VAL A 151 -3.11 -19.31 -3.19
N ALA A 152 -2.43 -18.40 -3.88
CA ALA A 152 -2.00 -18.62 -5.27
C ALA A 152 -0.91 -19.70 -5.43
N GLY A 153 -0.38 -20.24 -4.32
CA GLY A 153 0.63 -21.30 -4.33
C GLY A 153 2.08 -20.80 -4.40
N VAL A 154 2.34 -19.52 -4.12
CA VAL A 154 3.70 -18.97 -4.07
C VAL A 154 4.48 -19.65 -2.94
N ALA A 155 5.58 -20.33 -3.31
CA ALA A 155 6.37 -21.08 -2.36
C ALA A 155 7.21 -20.18 -1.43
N ASP A 156 7.75 -19.11 -1.97
CA ASP A 156 8.72 -18.25 -1.29
C ASP A 156 8.25 -16.78 -1.28
N VAL A 157 7.93 -16.27 -0.10
CA VAL A 157 7.41 -14.92 0.12
C VAL A 157 8.38 -14.14 1.00
N VAL A 158 9.00 -13.10 0.44
CA VAL A 158 9.86 -12.17 1.19
C VAL A 158 9.14 -10.85 1.42
N MET A 159 9.17 -10.37 2.65
CA MET A 159 8.60 -9.08 3.04
C MET A 159 9.70 -8.07 3.34
N VAL A 160 9.58 -6.85 2.81
CA VAL A 160 10.38 -5.71 3.26
C VAL A 160 9.50 -4.71 4.00
N ALA A 161 9.98 -4.20 5.13
CA ALA A 161 9.28 -3.23 5.95
C ALA A 161 10.29 -2.31 6.65
N PRO A 162 10.25 -0.98 6.47
CA PRO A 162 11.18 -0.08 7.14
C PRO A 162 10.98 -0.09 8.65
N THR A 163 12.08 -0.03 9.38
CA THR A 163 12.13 0.06 10.84
C THR A 163 12.99 1.25 11.27
N PRO A 164 12.44 2.48 11.21
CA PRO A 164 13.19 3.68 11.57
C PRO A 164 13.82 3.55 12.96
N SER A 165 15.11 3.96 13.08
CA SER A 165 15.91 3.85 14.29
C SER A 165 16.02 2.41 14.84
N GLY A 166 15.83 1.39 14.00
CA GLY A 166 15.86 -0.02 14.39
C GLY A 166 14.67 -0.47 15.23
N GLN A 167 13.60 0.34 15.30
CA GLN A 167 12.43 -0.02 16.10
C GLN A 167 11.50 -0.97 15.33
N VAL A 168 11.61 -2.24 15.69
CA VAL A 168 10.75 -3.30 15.13
C VAL A 168 9.40 -3.30 15.84
N ASN A 169 8.31 -3.37 15.06
CA ASN A 169 6.98 -3.57 15.63
C ASN A 169 6.66 -5.08 15.75
N PRO A 170 6.54 -5.63 16.98
CA PRO A 170 6.29 -7.06 17.16
C PRO A 170 4.99 -7.55 16.51
N LEU A 171 3.95 -6.70 16.45
CA LEU A 171 2.66 -7.07 15.86
C LEU A 171 2.76 -7.30 14.34
N VAL A 172 3.56 -6.48 13.64
CA VAL A 172 3.81 -6.61 12.20
C VAL A 172 4.58 -7.91 11.90
N LEU A 173 5.62 -8.20 12.67
CA LEU A 173 6.42 -9.42 12.47
C LEU A 173 5.68 -10.68 12.89
N ALA A 174 4.88 -10.63 13.95
CA ALA A 174 4.00 -11.73 14.32
C ALA A 174 2.94 -11.99 13.24
N ALA A 175 2.36 -10.94 12.65
CA ALA A 175 1.44 -11.09 11.53
C ALA A 175 2.13 -11.72 10.30
N ALA A 176 3.38 -11.35 10.01
CA ALA A 176 4.17 -11.95 8.94
C ALA A 176 4.40 -13.45 9.18
N SER A 177 4.80 -13.83 10.40
CA SER A 177 4.96 -15.23 10.79
C SER A 177 3.65 -16.01 10.65
N LEU A 178 2.56 -15.52 11.23
CA LEU A 178 1.23 -16.17 11.20
C LEU A 178 0.65 -16.27 9.79
N ALA A 179 0.95 -15.32 8.90
CA ALA A 179 0.51 -15.36 7.51
C ALA A 179 1.37 -16.29 6.63
N GLY A 180 2.56 -16.68 7.08
CA GLY A 180 3.47 -17.58 6.38
C GLY A 180 4.47 -16.86 5.48
N VAL A 181 4.94 -15.67 5.87
CA VAL A 181 6.10 -15.02 5.25
C VAL A 181 7.35 -15.85 5.55
N ASP A 182 8.17 -16.11 4.55
CA ASP A 182 9.38 -16.95 4.70
C ASP A 182 10.59 -16.12 5.20
N GLN A 183 10.70 -14.88 4.75
CA GLN A 183 11.78 -13.96 5.14
C GLN A 183 11.23 -12.54 5.30
N VAL A 184 11.59 -11.86 6.37
CA VAL A 184 11.37 -10.42 6.57
C VAL A 184 12.70 -9.71 6.57
N VAL A 185 12.80 -8.62 5.80
CA VAL A 185 13.97 -7.74 5.81
C VAL A 185 13.54 -6.35 6.22
N THR A 186 14.12 -5.82 7.28
CA THR A 186 13.75 -4.54 7.88
C THR A 186 14.37 -3.36 7.15
N VAL A 187 14.06 -3.24 5.87
CA VAL A 187 14.49 -2.17 4.96
C VAL A 187 13.30 -1.53 4.28
N GLY A 188 13.41 -0.27 3.89
CA GLY A 188 12.35 0.48 3.24
C GLY A 188 12.83 1.25 2.00
N GLY A 189 11.96 2.13 1.46
CA GLY A 189 12.30 3.03 0.38
C GLY A 189 12.63 2.38 -0.96
N ALA A 190 13.23 3.18 -1.85
CA ALA A 190 13.61 2.75 -3.21
C ALA A 190 14.70 1.67 -3.18
N GLN A 191 15.60 1.68 -2.18
CA GLN A 191 16.64 0.69 -2.01
C GLN A 191 16.08 -0.71 -1.73
N ALA A 192 14.99 -0.82 -0.97
CA ALA A 192 14.31 -2.10 -0.72
C ALA A 192 13.69 -2.66 -2.01
N VAL A 193 13.04 -1.81 -2.81
CA VAL A 193 12.48 -2.19 -4.13
C VAL A 193 13.59 -2.65 -5.07
N ALA A 194 14.73 -1.94 -5.09
CA ALA A 194 15.88 -2.31 -5.90
C ALA A 194 16.46 -3.67 -5.47
N ALA A 195 16.61 -3.92 -4.16
CA ALA A 195 17.07 -5.19 -3.63
C ALA A 195 16.14 -6.36 -4.00
N LEU A 196 14.82 -6.16 -3.92
CA LEU A 196 13.85 -7.16 -4.36
C LEU A 196 13.91 -7.43 -5.88
N ALA A 197 14.12 -6.38 -6.70
CA ALA A 197 14.12 -6.52 -8.16
C ALA A 197 15.39 -7.15 -8.74
N TYR A 198 16.55 -6.80 -8.20
CA TYR A 198 17.84 -7.21 -8.74
C TYR A 198 18.55 -8.27 -7.90
N GLY A 199 18.15 -8.42 -6.64
CA GLY A 199 18.86 -9.21 -5.66
C GLY A 199 20.08 -8.48 -5.10
N THR A 200 20.55 -8.95 -3.97
CA THR A 200 21.82 -8.62 -3.32
C THR A 200 22.47 -9.93 -2.81
N GLU A 201 23.57 -9.86 -2.10
CA GLU A 201 24.21 -11.03 -1.50
C GLU A 201 23.28 -11.72 -0.49
N SER A 202 22.50 -10.93 0.29
CA SER A 202 21.59 -11.44 1.32
C SER A 202 20.14 -11.59 0.89
N ILE A 203 19.73 -10.93 -0.20
CA ILE A 203 18.34 -10.91 -0.67
C ILE A 203 18.27 -11.45 -2.10
N ARG A 204 17.62 -12.59 -2.29
CA ARG A 204 17.37 -13.13 -3.63
C ARG A 204 16.32 -12.29 -4.35
N ALA A 205 16.54 -12.04 -5.66
CA ALA A 205 15.56 -11.36 -6.50
C ALA A 205 14.21 -12.09 -6.52
N VAL A 206 13.13 -11.33 -6.75
CA VAL A 206 11.76 -11.83 -6.81
C VAL A 206 11.17 -11.70 -8.21
N ASP A 207 10.11 -12.46 -8.48
CA ASP A 207 9.39 -12.43 -9.76
C ASP A 207 8.40 -11.25 -9.82
N LYS A 208 7.85 -10.86 -8.66
CA LYS A 208 6.89 -9.77 -8.54
C LYS A 208 7.02 -9.04 -7.21
N ILE A 209 6.85 -7.71 -7.24
CA ILE A 209 6.78 -6.86 -6.05
C ILE A 209 5.34 -6.34 -5.91
N VAL A 210 4.74 -6.53 -4.74
CA VAL A 210 3.39 -6.06 -4.40
C VAL A 210 3.39 -5.27 -3.10
N GLY A 211 2.39 -4.45 -2.91
CA GLY A 211 2.20 -3.65 -1.71
C GLY A 211 2.35 -2.15 -1.96
N PRO A 212 1.65 -1.33 -1.16
CA PRO A 212 1.70 0.13 -1.23
C PRO A 212 2.99 0.67 -0.61
N GLY A 213 3.36 1.88 -1.01
CA GLY A 213 4.49 2.60 -0.44
C GLY A 213 4.41 4.09 -0.76
N ASN A 214 5.35 4.87 -0.22
CA ASN A 214 5.43 6.29 -0.49
C ASN A 214 5.86 6.58 -1.95
N ARG A 215 5.92 7.86 -2.33
CA ARG A 215 6.28 8.31 -3.68
C ARG A 215 7.63 7.76 -4.20
N TYR A 216 8.60 7.52 -3.31
CA TYR A 216 9.90 6.93 -3.69
C TYR A 216 9.75 5.44 -4.03
N VAL A 217 8.92 4.73 -3.28
CA VAL A 217 8.60 3.31 -3.54
C VAL A 217 7.78 3.15 -4.81
N ALA A 218 6.78 4.00 -5.02
CA ALA A 218 5.96 4.00 -6.24
C ALA A 218 6.84 4.27 -7.48
N GLU A 219 7.72 5.27 -7.40
CA GLU A 219 8.66 5.58 -8.48
C GLU A 219 9.69 4.45 -8.70
N ALA A 220 10.20 3.83 -7.63
CA ALA A 220 11.10 2.70 -7.75
C ALA A 220 10.41 1.50 -8.42
N LYS A 221 9.18 1.18 -8.05
CA LYS A 221 8.37 0.14 -8.72
C LYS A 221 8.20 0.43 -10.20
N ARG A 222 7.93 1.69 -10.56
CA ARG A 222 7.81 2.12 -11.96
C ARG A 222 9.11 1.88 -12.74
N GLN A 223 10.26 2.21 -12.15
CA GLN A 223 11.57 2.08 -12.81
C GLN A 223 12.04 0.62 -12.94
N VAL A 224 11.65 -0.26 -12.03
CA VAL A 224 12.03 -1.68 -12.10
C VAL A 224 11.02 -2.53 -12.88
N PHE A 225 9.88 -1.97 -13.27
CA PHE A 225 8.89 -2.68 -14.08
C PHE A 225 9.49 -3.15 -15.40
N GLY A 226 9.25 -4.40 -15.76
CA GLY A 226 9.87 -5.08 -16.89
C GLY A 226 11.09 -5.93 -16.51
N LYS A 227 11.83 -5.55 -15.45
CA LYS A 227 12.82 -6.44 -14.81
C LYS A 227 12.12 -7.37 -13.82
N VAL A 228 11.15 -6.86 -13.11
CA VAL A 228 10.30 -7.56 -12.15
C VAL A 228 8.84 -7.17 -12.39
N GLY A 229 7.89 -8.05 -12.14
CA GLY A 229 6.48 -7.70 -12.15
C GLY A 229 6.13 -6.78 -10.98
N ILE A 230 5.11 -5.94 -11.13
CA ILE A 230 4.53 -5.15 -10.03
C ILE A 230 3.02 -5.35 -9.99
N ASP A 231 2.40 -4.99 -8.85
CA ASP A 231 0.93 -4.92 -8.74
C ASP A 231 0.38 -3.71 -9.49
N MET A 232 0.69 -2.51 -8.97
CA MET A 232 0.31 -1.22 -9.57
C MET A 232 1.27 -0.12 -9.09
N ILE A 233 1.18 1.04 -9.74
CA ILE A 233 1.77 2.28 -9.25
C ILE A 233 0.65 3.00 -8.52
N ALA A 234 0.65 2.91 -7.19
CA ALA A 234 -0.33 3.57 -6.35
C ALA A 234 -0.03 5.06 -6.25
N GLY A 235 -1.03 5.89 -6.54
CA GLY A 235 -1.04 7.30 -6.16
C GLY A 235 -1.47 7.50 -4.71
N PRO A 236 -1.52 8.75 -4.23
CA PRO A 236 -2.16 9.08 -2.95
C PRO A 236 -3.61 8.58 -2.95
N SER A 237 -4.07 8.09 -1.80
CA SER A 237 -5.44 7.64 -1.67
C SER A 237 -6.40 8.83 -1.55
N GLU A 238 -7.56 8.71 -2.18
CA GLU A 238 -8.60 9.72 -2.17
C GLU A 238 -9.91 9.09 -1.69
N ILE A 239 -10.66 9.82 -0.86
CA ILE A 239 -12.04 9.46 -0.52
C ILE A 239 -12.98 10.51 -1.08
N PHE A 240 -14.11 10.05 -1.61
CA PHE A 240 -15.18 10.88 -2.14
C PHE A 240 -16.49 10.46 -1.50
N VAL A 241 -17.07 11.35 -0.69
CA VAL A 241 -18.33 11.10 0.03
C VAL A 241 -19.44 11.97 -0.56
N ILE A 242 -20.56 11.36 -0.90
CA ILE A 242 -21.78 12.08 -1.31
C ILE A 242 -22.79 11.99 -0.17
N ALA A 243 -23.15 13.13 0.39
CA ALA A 243 -24.05 13.25 1.54
C ALA A 243 -25.36 13.94 1.10
N ASP A 244 -26.46 13.21 1.13
CA ASP A 244 -27.80 13.71 0.77
C ASP A 244 -28.59 14.24 2.00
N GLY A 245 -27.97 14.29 3.17
CA GLY A 245 -28.58 14.75 4.40
C GLY A 245 -29.37 13.66 5.16
N THR A 246 -29.41 12.42 4.67
CA THR A 246 -30.11 11.31 5.35
C THR A 246 -29.29 10.64 6.43
N VAL A 247 -27.97 10.83 6.42
CA VAL A 247 -27.00 10.20 7.34
C VAL A 247 -26.51 11.24 8.34
N ASP A 248 -26.25 10.78 9.57
CA ASP A 248 -25.68 11.61 10.62
C ASP A 248 -24.34 12.22 10.17
N PRO A 249 -24.16 13.54 10.25
CA PRO A 249 -22.92 14.23 9.87
C PRO A 249 -21.66 13.72 10.57
N ASP A 250 -21.79 13.16 11.80
CA ASP A 250 -20.67 12.54 12.51
C ASP A 250 -20.05 11.38 11.72
N TRP A 251 -20.86 10.55 11.09
CA TRP A 251 -20.37 9.43 10.30
C TRP A 251 -19.65 9.89 9.04
N ILE A 252 -20.18 10.94 8.40
CA ILE A 252 -19.52 11.57 7.23
C ILE A 252 -18.17 12.15 7.64
N ALA A 253 -18.10 12.81 8.80
CA ALA A 253 -16.87 13.36 9.32
C ALA A 253 -15.83 12.25 9.61
N LEU A 254 -16.26 11.12 10.23
CA LEU A 254 -15.38 9.99 10.50
C LEU A 254 -14.86 9.33 9.22
N ASP A 255 -15.68 9.16 8.19
CA ASP A 255 -15.26 8.64 6.89
C ASP A 255 -14.20 9.53 6.24
N LEU A 256 -14.42 10.84 6.20
CA LEU A 256 -13.45 11.80 5.67
C LEU A 256 -12.15 11.81 6.46
N MET A 257 -12.23 11.72 7.80
CA MET A 257 -11.06 11.64 8.68
C MET A 257 -10.24 10.38 8.43
N SER A 258 -10.88 9.25 8.23
CA SER A 258 -10.21 7.97 8.03
C SER A 258 -9.22 7.99 6.87
N GLN A 259 -9.51 8.77 5.83
CA GLN A 259 -8.60 8.96 4.70
C GLN A 259 -7.63 10.11 4.92
N ALA A 260 -8.09 11.22 5.49
CA ALA A 260 -7.28 12.42 5.66
C ALA A 260 -6.13 12.23 6.68
N GLU A 261 -6.28 11.30 7.65
CA GLU A 261 -5.22 10.96 8.61
C GLU A 261 -4.13 10.06 8.01
N HIS A 262 -4.43 9.40 6.87
CA HIS A 262 -3.59 8.34 6.33
C HIS A 262 -2.26 8.87 5.75
N ASP A 263 -2.28 9.98 5.04
CA ASP A 263 -1.09 10.61 4.43
C ASP A 263 -1.30 12.12 4.23
N GLU A 264 -0.21 12.88 4.22
CA GLU A 264 -0.22 14.33 3.98
C GLU A 264 -0.68 14.70 2.55
N MET A 265 -0.56 13.76 1.62
CA MET A 265 -1.01 13.90 0.22
C MET A 265 -2.41 13.32 -0.02
N ALA A 266 -3.03 12.70 1.01
CA ALA A 266 -4.38 12.16 0.91
C ALA A 266 -5.39 13.29 0.69
N GLN A 267 -6.38 13.03 -0.17
CA GLN A 267 -7.49 13.95 -0.40
C GLN A 267 -8.79 13.37 0.15
N ALA A 268 -9.55 14.19 0.86
CA ALA A 268 -10.90 13.85 1.29
C ALA A 268 -11.87 14.87 0.72
N VAL A 269 -12.82 14.41 -0.09
CA VAL A 269 -13.80 15.24 -0.80
C VAL A 269 -15.19 14.88 -0.33
N CYS A 270 -16.00 15.88 0.05
CA CYS A 270 -17.40 15.71 0.36
C CYS A 270 -18.27 16.56 -0.55
N ILE A 271 -19.28 15.94 -1.15
CA ILE A 271 -20.40 16.65 -1.78
C ILE A 271 -21.60 16.55 -0.85
N ALA A 272 -22.13 17.68 -0.43
CA ALA A 272 -23.29 17.73 0.45
C ALA A 272 -24.40 18.60 -0.16
N THR A 273 -25.66 18.13 -0.01
CA THR A 273 -26.86 18.83 -0.46
C THR A 273 -27.42 19.79 0.58
N SER A 274 -26.90 19.74 1.82
CA SER A 274 -27.35 20.62 2.90
C SER A 274 -26.17 21.40 3.52
N GLU A 275 -26.46 22.65 3.87
CA GLU A 275 -25.49 23.54 4.50
C GLU A 275 -25.14 23.11 5.94
N ASP A 276 -26.08 22.45 6.62
CA ASP A 276 -25.86 21.91 7.98
C ASP A 276 -24.81 20.80 7.97
N SER A 277 -24.86 19.86 7.02
CA SER A 277 -23.85 18.81 6.87
C SER A 277 -22.46 19.38 6.57
N VAL A 278 -22.38 20.44 5.78
CA VAL A 278 -21.14 21.15 5.45
C VAL A 278 -20.56 21.85 6.68
N SER A 279 -21.41 22.55 7.44
CA SER A 279 -20.99 23.32 8.61
C SER A 279 -20.50 22.41 9.72
N TYR A 280 -21.16 21.27 9.94
CA TYR A 280 -20.79 20.32 10.98
C TYR A 280 -19.43 19.67 10.71
N THR A 281 -19.20 19.19 9.50
CA THR A 281 -17.92 18.61 9.12
C THR A 281 -16.78 19.64 9.22
N HIS A 282 -17.06 20.92 8.96
CA HIS A 282 -16.10 22.01 9.14
C HIS A 282 -15.68 22.25 10.60
N LEU A 283 -16.61 22.15 11.54
CA LEU A 283 -16.35 22.34 12.97
C LEU A 283 -15.59 21.17 13.58
N THR A 284 -15.83 19.96 13.08
CA THR A 284 -15.25 18.73 13.64
C THR A 284 -13.84 18.43 13.11
N LEU A 285 -13.44 19.00 11.96
CA LEU A 285 -12.20 18.68 11.24
C LEU A 285 -11.21 19.86 11.09
N PRO A 286 -11.00 20.73 12.10
CA PRO A 286 -10.22 21.96 11.92
C PRO A 286 -8.72 21.76 11.68
N LEU A 287 -8.20 20.53 11.80
CA LEU A 287 -6.75 20.24 11.82
C LEU A 287 -6.23 19.46 10.60
N ILE A 288 -7.07 19.15 9.59
CA ILE A 288 -6.68 18.30 8.46
C ILE A 288 -6.47 19.15 7.21
N GLY A 289 -5.27 19.08 6.64
CA GLY A 289 -4.78 20.02 5.63
C GLY A 289 -5.46 20.00 4.25
N GLN A 290 -6.12 18.90 3.84
CA GLN A 290 -6.70 18.75 2.49
C GLN A 290 -8.11 18.16 2.52
N LEU A 291 -9.03 18.80 3.21
CA LEU A 291 -10.45 18.49 3.12
C LEU A 291 -11.15 19.48 2.18
N LEU A 292 -11.86 18.94 1.21
CA LEU A 292 -12.65 19.69 0.25
C LEU A 292 -14.14 19.41 0.47
N ILE A 293 -14.95 20.44 0.57
CA ILE A 293 -16.40 20.33 0.67
C ILE A 293 -17.06 21.06 -0.49
N LEU A 294 -17.88 20.34 -1.26
CA LEU A 294 -18.69 20.87 -2.37
C LEU A 294 -20.14 20.94 -1.92
N ALA A 295 -20.70 22.13 -1.82
CA ALA A 295 -22.12 22.34 -1.55
C ALA A 295 -22.90 22.41 -2.87
N LEU A 296 -23.81 21.46 -3.11
CA LEU A 296 -24.71 21.43 -4.28
C LEU A 296 -26.16 21.56 -3.79
N PRO A 297 -26.77 22.77 -3.79
CA PRO A 297 -28.11 22.97 -3.26
C PRO A 297 -29.23 22.32 -4.06
N ASP A 298 -29.03 21.96 -5.36
CA ASP A 298 -30.11 21.65 -6.30
C ASP A 298 -30.23 20.18 -6.74
N PHE A 299 -29.67 19.21 -6.00
CA PHE A 299 -29.83 17.78 -6.36
C PHE A 299 -31.25 17.23 -6.11
N ALA A 300 -32.09 18.00 -5.43
CA ALA A 300 -33.46 17.59 -5.09
C ALA A 300 -34.49 17.77 -6.21
N GLU A 301 -34.25 18.62 -7.24
CA GLU A 301 -35.25 18.97 -8.25
C GLU A 301 -35.18 18.15 -9.57
N THR A 302 -34.19 17.26 -9.75
CA THR A 302 -34.06 16.50 -11.01
C THR A 302 -34.70 15.11 -10.99
N ARG A 303 -35.54 14.80 -9.98
CA ARG A 303 -36.40 13.61 -9.99
C ARG A 303 -37.87 14.00 -10.17
N GLN A 304 -38.25 14.39 -11.36
CA GLN A 304 -39.62 14.29 -11.87
C GLN A 304 -39.65 13.52 -13.19
#